data_63b7a9aff68e459eaeb24e39ce15738b
#
_entry.id   63b7a9aff68e459eaeb24e39ce15738b
#
_cell.length_a   1.000
_cell.length_b   1.000
_cell.length_c   1.000
_cell.angle_alpha   90.00
_cell.angle_beta   90.00
_cell.angle_gamma   90.00
#
_symmetry.space_group_name_H-M   'P 1'
#
loop_
_entity.id
_entity.type
_entity.pdbx_description
1 polymer ?
#
loop_
_entity_poly.entity_id
_entity_poly.type
_entity_poly.pdbx_seq_one_letter_code
_entity_poly.pdbx_strand_id
1 'polypeptide(L)'
;MKVSLVIPCYNESKSLPELLKNCQEAFHGKNIEVVIVDNGSTDNTQEVLETLLKDYSFVTLVKVEKNIGYGNGILQGLYSASGEILGWTHADLQTNPSDINKGLVFFEKAKDIERIFVKGERYGRSFFDVFFTMGMALFESILMQTKMWDINAQPTLFHKSFFDSWVEPPHDFSLDLFAYFMAKKKGLVISRFPVLFSDRVHGVSSWNISWSNKYKFIKRTLQYSFLLNRNFKK
;
A
#
# COMPACT_ATOMS: atom_id res chain seq x y z
N MET A 1 -10.40 6.81 -17.59
CA MET A 1 -9.83 6.76 -16.22
C MET A 1 -8.37 6.32 -16.34
N LYS A 2 -7.42 7.17 -15.94
CA LYS A 2 -6.01 6.85 -15.83
C LYS A 2 -5.71 6.40 -14.40
N VAL A 3 -4.92 5.34 -14.23
CA VAL A 3 -4.59 4.77 -12.92
C VAL A 3 -3.07 4.85 -12.70
N SER A 4 -2.65 5.21 -11.49
CA SER A 4 -1.25 5.12 -11.07
C SER A 4 -1.13 4.14 -9.91
N LEU A 5 -0.36 3.08 -10.13
CA LEU A 5 -0.03 2.09 -9.11
C LEU A 5 1.38 2.35 -8.55
N VAL A 6 1.47 2.77 -7.32
CA VAL A 6 2.73 2.97 -6.60
C VAL A 6 3.20 1.66 -5.97
N ILE A 7 4.46 1.32 -6.17
CA ILE A 7 5.09 0.13 -5.59
C ILE A 7 6.40 0.54 -4.91
N PRO A 8 6.42 0.74 -3.59
CA PRO A 8 7.65 1.04 -2.86
C PRO A 8 8.52 -0.21 -2.75
N CYS A 9 9.80 -0.07 -3.08
CA CYS A 9 10.80 -1.12 -3.04
C CYS A 9 11.91 -0.74 -2.04
N TYR A 10 12.36 -1.68 -1.24
CA TYR A 10 13.54 -1.56 -0.40
C TYR A 10 14.25 -2.89 -0.31
N ASN A 11 15.42 -3.01 -0.98
CA ASN A 11 16.19 -4.23 -1.08
C ASN A 11 15.37 -5.40 -1.69
N GLU A 12 14.75 -5.13 -2.85
CA GLU A 12 13.86 -6.06 -3.56
C GLU A 12 14.43 -6.47 -4.94
N SER A 13 15.75 -6.38 -5.12
CA SER A 13 16.42 -6.68 -6.40
C SER A 13 16.01 -8.01 -7.02
N LYS A 14 15.75 -9.04 -6.19
CA LYS A 14 15.36 -10.39 -6.65
C LYS A 14 13.90 -10.50 -7.09
N SER A 15 13.02 -9.71 -6.49
CA SER A 15 11.57 -9.73 -6.78
C SER A 15 11.22 -8.92 -8.02
N LEU A 16 12.01 -7.89 -8.36
CA LEU A 16 11.71 -6.92 -9.39
C LEU A 16 11.50 -7.51 -10.79
N PRO A 17 12.30 -8.45 -11.30
CA PRO A 17 12.09 -8.99 -12.65
C PRO A 17 10.71 -9.66 -12.79
N GLU A 18 10.32 -10.48 -11.82
CA GLU A 18 9.02 -11.14 -11.81
C GLU A 18 7.89 -10.15 -11.58
N LEU A 19 8.06 -9.19 -10.67
CA LEU A 19 7.09 -8.14 -10.40
C LEU A 19 6.74 -7.34 -11.65
N LEU A 20 7.76 -6.86 -12.39
CA LEU A 20 7.56 -6.05 -13.59
C LEU A 20 6.92 -6.86 -14.72
N LYS A 21 7.32 -8.13 -14.88
CA LYS A 21 6.66 -9.05 -15.81
C LYS A 21 5.18 -9.22 -15.47
N ASN A 22 4.85 -9.48 -14.20
CA ASN A 22 3.47 -9.62 -13.73
C ASN A 22 2.66 -8.33 -13.94
N CYS A 23 3.26 -7.16 -13.72
CA CYS A 23 2.64 -5.87 -14.04
C CYS A 23 2.36 -5.72 -15.54
N GLN A 24 3.33 -6.06 -16.40
CA GLN A 24 3.17 -5.98 -17.85
C GLN A 24 2.02 -6.86 -18.33
N GLU A 25 1.95 -8.10 -17.87
CA GLU A 25 0.89 -9.03 -18.20
C GLU A 25 -0.49 -8.55 -17.70
N ALA A 26 -0.54 -8.06 -16.45
CA ALA A 26 -1.78 -7.62 -15.82
C ALA A 26 -2.36 -6.34 -16.43
N PHE A 27 -1.50 -5.44 -16.94
CA PHE A 27 -1.88 -4.09 -17.36
C PHE A 27 -1.79 -3.87 -18.87
N HIS A 28 -1.46 -4.90 -19.63
CA HIS A 28 -1.40 -4.81 -21.09
C HIS A 28 -2.70 -4.24 -21.67
N GLY A 29 -2.56 -3.21 -22.52
CA GLY A 29 -3.70 -2.52 -23.16
C GLY A 29 -4.56 -1.66 -22.21
N LYS A 30 -4.13 -1.44 -20.96
CA LYS A 30 -4.83 -0.60 -19.99
C LYS A 30 -4.11 0.72 -19.76
N ASN A 31 -4.86 1.75 -19.39
CA ASN A 31 -4.30 3.06 -19.06
C ASN A 31 -3.82 3.09 -17.59
N ILE A 32 -2.84 2.24 -17.30
CA ILE A 32 -2.24 2.08 -15.97
C ILE A 32 -0.75 2.36 -16.08
N GLU A 33 -0.27 3.35 -15.34
CA GLU A 33 1.16 3.56 -15.09
C GLU A 33 1.56 2.90 -13.77
N VAL A 34 2.76 2.38 -13.70
CA VAL A 34 3.37 1.86 -12.49
C VAL A 34 4.46 2.82 -12.04
N VAL A 35 4.38 3.30 -10.80
CA VAL A 35 5.40 4.14 -10.19
C VAL A 35 6.18 3.29 -9.20
N ILE A 36 7.36 2.82 -9.62
CA ILE A 36 8.30 2.12 -8.73
C ILE A 36 9.07 3.16 -7.92
N VAL A 37 9.10 2.99 -6.62
CA VAL A 37 9.87 3.86 -5.73
C VAL A 37 11.01 3.07 -5.10
N ASP A 38 12.24 3.33 -5.53
CA ASP A 38 13.41 2.87 -4.79
C ASP A 38 13.55 3.70 -3.51
N ASN A 39 13.11 3.14 -2.41
CA ASN A 39 13.02 3.82 -1.12
C ASN A 39 14.36 3.77 -0.35
N GLY A 40 15.45 4.13 -1.03
CA GLY A 40 16.80 4.17 -0.47
C GLY A 40 17.39 2.78 -0.23
N SER A 41 17.30 1.89 -1.20
CA SER A 41 17.89 0.54 -1.14
C SER A 41 19.39 0.57 -0.96
N THR A 42 19.92 -0.45 -0.29
CA THR A 42 21.35 -0.62 0.01
C THR A 42 21.97 -1.84 -0.69
N ASP A 43 21.15 -2.60 -1.39
CA ASP A 43 21.57 -3.69 -2.28
C ASP A 43 21.63 -3.22 -3.74
N ASN A 44 21.69 -4.13 -4.70
CA ASN A 44 21.73 -3.81 -6.12
C ASN A 44 20.34 -3.52 -6.74
N THR A 45 19.32 -3.20 -5.95
CA THR A 45 17.95 -2.87 -6.42
C THR A 45 17.98 -1.75 -7.47
N GLN A 46 18.76 -0.70 -7.23
CA GLN A 46 18.87 0.42 -8.18
C GLN A 46 19.42 0.00 -9.54
N GLU A 47 20.51 -0.77 -9.57
CA GLU A 47 21.14 -1.25 -10.81
C GLU A 47 20.21 -2.15 -11.62
N VAL A 48 19.49 -3.02 -10.92
CA VAL A 48 18.47 -3.91 -11.49
C VAL A 48 17.34 -3.09 -12.12
N LEU A 49 16.83 -2.07 -11.43
CA LEU A 49 15.80 -1.17 -11.96
C LEU A 49 16.29 -0.41 -13.19
N GLU A 50 17.49 0.19 -13.17
CA GLU A 50 18.05 0.93 -14.30
C GLU A 50 18.21 0.05 -15.55
N THR A 51 18.44 -1.24 -15.35
CA THR A 51 18.53 -2.21 -16.45
C THR A 51 17.16 -2.60 -16.98
N LEU A 52 16.26 -3.01 -16.09
CA LEU A 52 14.93 -3.54 -16.46
C LEU A 52 14.03 -2.48 -17.09
N LEU A 53 14.05 -1.24 -16.59
CA LEU A 53 13.13 -0.20 -17.02
C LEU A 53 13.29 0.22 -18.49
N LYS A 54 14.36 -0.18 -19.16
CA LYS A 54 14.53 0.02 -20.60
C LYS A 54 13.46 -0.72 -21.42
N ASP A 55 12.92 -1.81 -20.86
CA ASP A 55 11.94 -2.67 -21.52
C ASP A 55 10.48 -2.40 -21.06
N TYR A 56 10.28 -1.52 -20.08
CA TYR A 56 8.96 -1.27 -19.46
C TYR A 56 8.56 0.21 -19.52
N SER A 57 8.10 0.67 -20.69
CA SER A 57 7.75 2.09 -20.93
C SER A 57 6.58 2.62 -20.08
N PHE A 58 5.79 1.75 -19.48
CA PHE A 58 4.69 2.12 -18.57
C PHE A 58 5.14 2.33 -17.12
N VAL A 59 6.42 2.17 -16.84
CA VAL A 59 6.99 2.30 -15.49
C VAL A 59 7.76 3.59 -15.35
N THR A 60 7.47 4.33 -14.27
CA THR A 60 8.22 5.51 -13.83
C THR A 60 9.02 5.15 -12.58
N LEU A 61 10.29 5.53 -12.51
CA LEU A 61 11.16 5.34 -11.36
C LEU A 61 11.26 6.63 -10.54
N VAL A 62 10.98 6.52 -9.25
CA VAL A 62 11.26 7.54 -8.24
C VAL A 62 12.38 7.03 -7.34
N LYS A 63 13.41 7.86 -7.12
CA LYS A 63 14.53 7.54 -6.24
C LYS A 63 14.45 8.36 -4.96
N VAL A 64 14.56 7.69 -3.82
CA VAL A 64 14.66 8.29 -2.49
C VAL A 64 16.06 8.03 -1.95
N GLU A 65 16.78 9.08 -1.57
CA GLU A 65 18.18 8.96 -1.13
C GLU A 65 18.35 8.10 0.13
N LYS A 66 17.39 8.21 1.06
CA LYS A 66 17.47 7.53 2.35
C LYS A 66 16.11 6.98 2.76
N ASN A 67 16.09 5.72 3.17
CA ASN A 67 14.88 5.13 3.73
C ASN A 67 14.54 5.75 5.10
N ILE A 68 13.46 6.52 5.14
CA ILE A 68 12.90 7.09 6.36
C ILE A 68 11.57 6.45 6.77
N GLY A 69 11.12 5.43 6.04
CA GLY A 69 9.94 4.62 6.36
C GLY A 69 9.17 4.15 5.13
N TYR A 70 8.35 3.14 5.32
CA TYR A 70 7.50 2.55 4.28
C TYR A 70 6.51 3.57 3.69
N GLY A 71 5.83 4.32 4.57
CA GLY A 71 4.88 5.36 4.16
C GLY A 71 5.54 6.46 3.33
N ASN A 72 6.81 6.81 3.61
CA ASN A 72 7.54 7.78 2.80
C ASN A 72 7.68 7.31 1.35
N GLY A 73 8.07 6.06 1.13
CA GLY A 73 8.17 5.51 -0.23
C GLY A 73 6.84 5.59 -0.98
N ILE A 74 5.72 5.24 -0.33
CA ILE A 74 4.39 5.39 -0.92
C ILE A 74 4.09 6.85 -1.25
N LEU A 75 4.32 7.78 -0.32
CA LEU A 75 4.04 9.19 -0.51
C LEU A 75 4.84 9.80 -1.66
N GLN A 76 6.13 9.49 -1.79
CA GLN A 76 6.95 9.96 -2.92
C GLN A 76 6.41 9.45 -4.25
N GLY A 77 5.95 8.20 -4.30
CA GLY A 77 5.29 7.66 -5.48
C GLY A 77 3.95 8.34 -5.78
N LEU A 78 3.11 8.57 -4.77
CA LEU A 78 1.83 9.25 -4.94
C LEU A 78 1.98 10.70 -5.40
N TYR A 79 3.01 11.43 -4.94
CA TYR A 79 3.32 12.78 -5.42
C TYR A 79 3.78 12.81 -6.88
N SER A 80 4.43 11.74 -7.35
CA SER A 80 4.89 11.60 -8.74
C SER A 80 3.82 11.03 -9.68
N ALA A 81 2.75 10.50 -9.13
CA ALA A 81 1.67 9.85 -9.86
C ALA A 81 0.83 10.85 -10.66
N SER A 82 0.46 10.48 -11.89
CA SER A 82 -0.31 11.31 -12.82
C SER A 82 -1.74 10.83 -13.08
N GLY A 83 -2.12 9.70 -12.45
CA GLY A 83 -3.43 9.09 -12.60
C GLY A 83 -4.54 9.83 -11.87
N GLU A 84 -5.76 9.63 -12.33
CA GLU A 84 -6.99 10.04 -11.67
C GLU A 84 -7.31 9.13 -10.46
N ILE A 85 -7.07 7.82 -10.64
CA ILE A 85 -7.11 6.84 -9.55
C ILE A 85 -5.67 6.53 -9.13
N LEU A 86 -5.41 6.69 -7.85
CA LEU A 86 -4.15 6.40 -7.21
C LEU A 86 -4.27 5.14 -6.36
N GLY A 87 -3.19 4.40 -6.26
CA GLY A 87 -3.14 3.27 -5.35
C GLY A 87 -1.73 2.79 -5.10
N TRP A 88 -1.59 1.86 -4.17
CA TRP A 88 -0.31 1.20 -3.90
C TRP A 88 -0.47 -0.27 -3.59
N THR A 89 0.60 -1.01 -3.80
CA THR A 89 0.77 -2.41 -3.41
C THR A 89 2.21 -2.70 -3.01
N HIS A 90 2.51 -3.93 -2.61
CA HIS A 90 3.85 -4.36 -2.21
C HIS A 90 4.70 -4.83 -3.40
N ALA A 91 6.04 -4.78 -3.23
CA ALA A 91 7.01 -5.31 -4.21
C ALA A 91 7.39 -6.78 -3.98
N ASP A 92 7.00 -7.36 -2.85
CA ASP A 92 7.50 -8.64 -2.32
C ASP A 92 6.78 -9.88 -2.87
N LEU A 93 5.93 -9.70 -3.89
CA LEU A 93 5.15 -10.75 -4.54
C LEU A 93 4.18 -11.53 -3.63
N GLN A 94 3.92 -11.05 -2.40
CA GLN A 94 2.91 -11.66 -1.53
C GLN A 94 1.47 -11.44 -2.04
N THR A 95 1.27 -10.39 -2.84
CA THR A 95 0.03 -10.12 -3.58
C THR A 95 0.32 -9.99 -5.07
N ASN A 96 -0.60 -10.41 -5.91
CA ASN A 96 -0.43 -10.31 -7.36
C ASN A 96 -0.84 -8.90 -7.85
N PRO A 97 0.00 -8.21 -8.65
CA PRO A 97 -0.38 -6.92 -9.24
C PRO A 97 -1.70 -6.94 -10.01
N SER A 98 -2.09 -8.09 -10.59
CA SER A 98 -3.37 -8.25 -11.28
C SER A 98 -4.60 -8.03 -10.40
N ASP A 99 -4.46 -8.12 -9.07
CA ASP A 99 -5.56 -7.84 -8.13
C ASP A 99 -6.08 -6.39 -8.24
N ILE A 100 -5.25 -5.46 -8.73
CA ILE A 100 -5.66 -4.09 -9.06
C ILE A 100 -6.88 -4.10 -9.99
N ASN A 101 -6.92 -5.00 -10.98
CA ASN A 101 -8.02 -5.08 -11.94
C ASN A 101 -9.36 -5.38 -11.25
N LYS A 102 -9.36 -6.22 -10.20
CA LYS A 102 -10.56 -6.50 -9.38
C LYS A 102 -11.01 -5.25 -8.62
N GLY A 103 -10.04 -4.46 -8.13
CA GLY A 103 -10.31 -3.21 -7.43
C GLY A 103 -10.88 -2.13 -8.35
N LEU A 104 -10.42 -2.04 -9.60
CA LEU A 104 -10.86 -1.03 -10.57
C LEU A 104 -12.34 -1.19 -10.97
N VAL A 105 -12.89 -2.40 -10.91
CA VAL A 105 -14.31 -2.67 -11.18
C VAL A 105 -15.24 -1.84 -10.30
N PHE A 106 -14.82 -1.50 -9.06
CA PHE A 106 -15.62 -0.67 -8.16
C PHE A 106 -15.72 0.78 -8.66
N PHE A 107 -14.66 1.31 -9.27
CA PHE A 107 -14.67 2.65 -9.85
C PHE A 107 -15.48 2.69 -11.15
N GLU A 108 -15.38 1.65 -11.99
CA GLU A 108 -16.15 1.55 -13.24
C GLU A 108 -17.66 1.51 -12.99
N LYS A 109 -18.10 0.93 -11.88
CA LYS A 109 -19.51 0.81 -11.48
C LYS A 109 -20.01 1.98 -10.62
N ALA A 110 -19.12 2.84 -10.15
CA ALA A 110 -19.49 3.92 -9.27
C ALA A 110 -20.17 5.07 -10.01
N LYS A 111 -21.17 5.68 -9.39
CA LYS A 111 -21.76 6.95 -9.87
C LYS A 111 -20.85 8.14 -9.59
N ASP A 112 -20.06 8.05 -8.52
CA ASP A 112 -19.14 9.08 -8.05
C ASP A 112 -17.84 8.39 -7.62
N ILE A 113 -16.83 8.45 -8.49
CA ILE A 113 -15.53 7.78 -8.27
C ILE A 113 -14.72 8.45 -7.16
N GLU A 114 -14.97 9.73 -6.86
CA GLU A 114 -14.26 10.45 -5.80
C GLU A 114 -14.61 9.94 -4.41
N ARG A 115 -15.78 9.32 -4.28
CA ARG A 115 -16.27 8.77 -3.01
C ARG A 115 -15.95 7.30 -2.79
N ILE A 116 -15.13 6.70 -3.65
CA ILE A 116 -14.76 5.28 -3.55
C ILE A 116 -13.37 5.14 -2.92
N PHE A 117 -13.29 4.26 -1.93
CA PHE A 117 -12.03 3.78 -1.36
C PHE A 117 -12.02 2.26 -1.39
N VAL A 118 -11.09 1.67 -2.13
CA VAL A 118 -11.02 0.23 -2.32
C VAL A 118 -9.83 -0.34 -1.58
N LYS A 119 -10.03 -1.48 -0.91
CA LYS A 119 -8.97 -2.21 -0.20
C LYS A 119 -9.08 -3.70 -0.46
N GLY A 120 -7.95 -4.38 -0.56
CA GLY A 120 -7.91 -5.83 -0.49
C GLY A 120 -8.44 -6.35 0.86
N GLU A 121 -8.83 -7.62 0.88
CA GLU A 121 -9.13 -8.39 2.08
C GLU A 121 -8.36 -9.70 1.99
N ARG A 122 -7.34 -9.86 2.84
CA ARG A 122 -6.37 -10.94 2.71
C ARG A 122 -6.93 -12.28 3.18
N TYR A 123 -6.78 -13.31 2.36
CA TYR A 123 -7.02 -14.69 2.74
C TYR A 123 -5.77 -15.56 2.47
N GLY A 124 -5.76 -16.81 2.91
CA GLY A 124 -4.62 -17.74 2.76
C GLY A 124 -3.54 -17.59 3.82
N ARG A 125 -3.76 -16.76 4.85
CA ARG A 125 -2.79 -16.54 5.95
C ARG A 125 -2.88 -17.59 7.05
N SER A 126 -1.79 -17.70 7.84
CA SER A 126 -1.77 -18.55 9.01
C SER A 126 -2.82 -18.13 10.06
N PHE A 127 -3.28 -19.07 10.88
CA PHE A 127 -4.23 -18.76 11.97
C PHE A 127 -3.70 -17.70 12.93
N PHE A 128 -2.42 -17.74 13.27
CA PHE A 128 -1.81 -16.75 14.17
C PHE A 128 -1.78 -15.34 13.58
N ASP A 129 -1.51 -15.21 12.28
CA ASP A 129 -1.53 -13.90 11.60
C ASP A 129 -2.94 -13.33 11.54
N VAL A 130 -3.93 -14.18 11.29
CA VAL A 130 -5.35 -13.77 11.31
C VAL A 130 -5.75 -13.34 12.72
N PHE A 131 -5.42 -14.11 13.75
CA PHE A 131 -5.73 -13.78 15.14
C PHE A 131 -5.10 -12.45 15.57
N PHE A 132 -3.82 -12.24 15.23
CA PHE A 132 -3.15 -10.96 15.52
C PHE A 132 -3.82 -9.79 14.79
N THR A 133 -4.16 -9.99 13.51
CA THR A 133 -4.86 -8.96 12.72
C THR A 133 -6.23 -8.63 13.31
N MET A 134 -6.98 -9.63 13.80
CA MET A 134 -8.27 -9.43 14.47
C MET A 134 -8.11 -8.62 15.76
N GLY A 135 -7.11 -8.95 16.59
CA GLY A 135 -6.82 -8.22 17.82
C GLY A 135 -6.50 -6.74 17.56
N MET A 136 -5.64 -6.46 16.58
CA MET A 136 -5.32 -5.09 16.17
C MET A 136 -6.54 -4.37 15.58
N ALA A 137 -7.32 -5.03 14.74
CA ALA A 137 -8.53 -4.44 14.15
C ALA A 137 -9.58 -4.09 15.22
N LEU A 138 -9.73 -4.95 16.23
CA LEU A 138 -10.63 -4.68 17.36
C LEU A 138 -10.15 -3.49 18.19
N PHE A 139 -8.86 -3.46 18.55
CA PHE A 139 -8.26 -2.35 19.28
C PHE A 139 -8.46 -1.03 18.53
N GLU A 140 -8.09 -0.98 17.25
CA GLU A 140 -8.25 0.23 16.42
C GLU A 140 -9.72 0.62 16.26
N SER A 141 -10.62 -0.35 16.14
CA SER A 141 -12.06 -0.08 16.04
C SER A 141 -12.61 0.61 17.28
N ILE A 142 -12.19 0.16 18.46
CA ILE A 142 -12.59 0.76 19.75
C ILE A 142 -11.98 2.16 19.88
N LEU A 143 -10.67 2.30 19.64
CA LEU A 143 -9.95 3.55 19.80
C LEU A 143 -10.46 4.63 18.83
N MET A 144 -10.68 4.27 17.56
CA MET A 144 -11.12 5.19 16.50
C MET A 144 -12.64 5.35 16.44
N GLN A 145 -13.41 4.64 17.29
CA GLN A 145 -14.88 4.65 17.29
C GLN A 145 -15.49 4.39 15.89
N THR A 146 -14.80 3.55 15.10
CA THR A 146 -15.25 3.16 13.76
C THR A 146 -14.74 1.77 13.43
N LYS A 147 -15.59 0.94 12.77
CA LYS A 147 -15.20 -0.44 12.42
C LYS A 147 -13.98 -0.44 11.51
N MET A 148 -12.88 -0.96 11.99
CA MET A 148 -11.63 -1.17 11.24
C MET A 148 -11.45 -2.68 10.99
N TRP A 149 -10.96 -3.05 9.82
CA TRP A 149 -10.68 -4.45 9.47
C TRP A 149 -9.53 -4.53 8.50
N ASP A 150 -8.64 -5.52 8.71
CA ASP A 150 -7.49 -5.81 7.85
C ASP A 150 -6.80 -4.56 7.29
N ILE A 151 -6.34 -3.70 8.20
CA ILE A 151 -5.90 -2.32 7.94
C ILE A 151 -4.77 -2.27 6.92
N ASN A 152 -3.82 -3.20 7.01
CA ASN A 152 -2.63 -3.26 6.15
C ASN A 152 -2.83 -4.15 4.90
N ALA A 153 -4.08 -4.48 4.56
CA ALA A 153 -4.34 -5.24 3.34
C ALA A 153 -4.10 -4.37 2.09
N GLN A 154 -3.47 -4.95 1.10
CA GLN A 154 -3.20 -4.36 -0.20
C GLN A 154 -3.94 -5.14 -1.30
N PRO A 155 -4.17 -4.54 -2.47
CA PRO A 155 -3.92 -3.15 -2.82
C PRO A 155 -4.88 -2.16 -2.16
N THR A 156 -4.46 -0.89 -2.09
CA THR A 156 -5.33 0.23 -1.70
C THR A 156 -5.50 1.15 -2.90
N LEU A 157 -6.74 1.55 -3.23
CA LEU A 157 -7.05 2.42 -4.38
C LEU A 157 -8.06 3.50 -3.97
N PHE A 158 -7.90 4.71 -4.51
CA PHE A 158 -8.81 5.83 -4.28
C PHE A 158 -8.62 6.91 -5.36
N HIS A 159 -9.56 7.85 -5.45
CA HIS A 159 -9.45 8.99 -6.34
C HIS A 159 -8.41 10.00 -5.84
N LYS A 160 -7.72 10.67 -6.76
CA LYS A 160 -6.65 11.64 -6.46
C LYS A 160 -7.10 12.76 -5.52
N SER A 161 -8.33 13.26 -5.64
CA SER A 161 -8.87 14.31 -4.76
C SER A 161 -8.83 13.93 -3.27
N PHE A 162 -8.93 12.64 -2.95
CA PHE A 162 -8.77 12.17 -1.57
C PHE A 162 -7.33 12.34 -1.08
N PHE A 163 -6.32 11.99 -1.91
CA PHE A 163 -4.91 12.21 -1.58
C PHE A 163 -4.58 13.69 -1.42
N ASP A 164 -5.08 14.54 -2.33
CA ASP A 164 -4.86 15.98 -2.30
C ASP A 164 -5.43 16.62 -1.02
N SER A 165 -6.35 15.94 -0.34
CA SER A 165 -6.95 16.39 0.93
C SER A 165 -6.18 15.96 2.19
N TRP A 166 -5.08 15.23 2.06
CA TRP A 166 -4.31 14.78 3.22
C TRP A 166 -3.47 15.89 3.83
N VAL A 167 -3.44 15.92 5.15
CA VAL A 167 -2.62 16.86 5.93
C VAL A 167 -1.68 16.04 6.80
N GLU A 168 -0.38 16.28 6.68
CA GLU A 168 0.68 15.62 7.46
C GLU A 168 0.55 14.08 7.56
N PRO A 169 0.47 13.37 6.42
CA PRO A 169 0.40 11.92 6.44
C PRO A 169 1.67 11.30 7.04
N PRO A 170 1.58 10.19 7.78
CA PRO A 170 2.74 9.55 8.39
C PRO A 170 3.67 8.92 7.34
N HIS A 171 4.98 8.96 7.62
CA HIS A 171 6.02 8.42 6.74
C HIS A 171 6.34 6.94 7.00
N ASP A 172 5.68 6.30 7.94
CA ASP A 172 5.93 4.92 8.35
C ASP A 172 4.77 3.97 8.02
N PHE A 173 4.73 2.78 8.63
CA PHE A 173 3.66 1.79 8.44
C PHE A 173 2.27 2.26 8.89
N SER A 174 2.18 3.38 9.60
CA SER A 174 0.90 3.93 10.01
C SER A 174 0.13 4.58 8.85
N LEU A 175 0.74 4.70 7.66
CA LEU A 175 0.08 5.30 6.49
C LEU A 175 -1.19 4.53 6.08
N ASP A 176 -1.17 3.19 6.15
CA ASP A 176 -2.35 2.37 5.84
C ASP A 176 -3.51 2.65 6.82
N LEU A 177 -3.20 2.78 8.11
CA LEU A 177 -4.18 3.14 9.14
C LEU A 177 -4.71 4.56 8.89
N PHE A 178 -3.82 5.52 8.65
CA PHE A 178 -4.18 6.91 8.35
C PHE A 178 -5.14 7.00 7.16
N ALA A 179 -4.75 6.46 6.01
CA ALA A 179 -5.56 6.52 4.79
C ALA A 179 -6.94 5.88 5.00
N TYR A 180 -6.99 4.71 5.63
CA TYR A 180 -8.25 4.01 5.88
C TYR A 180 -9.15 4.75 6.87
N PHE A 181 -8.59 5.29 7.95
CA PHE A 181 -9.33 6.11 8.91
C PHE A 181 -9.85 7.40 8.27
N MET A 182 -9.02 8.11 7.52
CA MET A 182 -9.41 9.33 6.81
C MET A 182 -10.52 9.08 5.79
N ALA A 183 -10.45 7.98 5.05
CA ALA A 183 -11.51 7.59 4.12
C ALA A 183 -12.85 7.43 4.85
N LYS A 184 -12.85 6.76 6.00
CA LYS A 184 -14.06 6.62 6.82
C LYS A 184 -14.56 7.94 7.40
N LYS A 185 -13.66 8.79 7.91
CA LYS A 185 -14.03 10.11 8.45
C LYS A 185 -14.63 11.04 7.40
N LYS A 186 -14.15 10.96 6.16
CA LYS A 186 -14.69 11.72 5.03
C LYS A 186 -15.96 11.09 4.41
N GLY A 187 -16.40 9.94 4.93
CA GLY A 187 -17.61 9.25 4.45
C GLY A 187 -17.45 8.62 3.07
N LEU A 188 -16.23 8.21 2.70
CA LEU A 188 -16.02 7.44 1.47
C LEU A 188 -16.65 6.06 1.60
N VAL A 189 -17.12 5.52 0.49
CA VAL A 189 -17.65 4.16 0.40
C VAL A 189 -16.47 3.19 0.38
N ILE A 190 -16.34 2.41 1.45
CA ILE A 190 -15.28 1.43 1.57
C ILE A 190 -15.71 0.13 0.88
N SER A 191 -15.03 -0.21 -0.20
CA SER A 191 -15.23 -1.45 -0.94
C SER A 191 -14.05 -2.39 -0.72
N ARG A 192 -14.33 -3.70 -0.60
CA ARG A 192 -13.29 -4.72 -0.40
C ARG A 192 -13.48 -5.88 -1.36
N PHE A 193 -12.39 -6.56 -1.65
CA PHE A 193 -12.38 -7.76 -2.46
C PHE A 193 -11.31 -8.74 -1.97
N PRO A 194 -11.51 -10.05 -2.11
CA PRO A 194 -10.57 -11.05 -1.62
C PRO A 194 -9.25 -11.02 -2.42
N VAL A 195 -8.13 -11.03 -1.68
CA VAL A 195 -6.77 -11.06 -2.21
C VAL A 195 -6.01 -12.20 -1.57
N LEU A 196 -5.47 -13.09 -2.38
CA LEU A 196 -4.59 -14.15 -1.89
C LEU A 196 -3.30 -13.52 -1.35
N PHE A 197 -2.99 -13.80 -0.10
CA PHE A 197 -1.77 -13.36 0.53
C PHE A 197 -0.84 -14.56 0.68
N SER A 198 0.09 -14.68 -0.25
CA SER A 198 1.04 -15.78 -0.33
C SER A 198 2.24 -15.57 0.61
N ASP A 199 3.01 -16.63 0.82
CA ASP A 199 4.31 -16.50 1.45
C ASP A 199 5.23 -15.64 0.58
N ARG A 200 6.14 -14.92 1.23
CA ARG A 200 7.13 -14.10 0.52
C ARG A 200 8.06 -14.99 -0.28
N VAL A 201 8.26 -14.67 -1.57
CA VAL A 201 9.12 -15.45 -2.46
C VAL A 201 10.60 -15.22 -2.14
N HIS A 202 10.98 -13.97 -1.83
CA HIS A 202 12.35 -13.57 -1.53
C HIS A 202 12.42 -12.73 -0.26
N GLY A 203 13.53 -12.87 0.49
CA GLY A 203 13.82 -12.05 1.67
C GLY A 203 12.98 -12.40 2.90
N VAL A 204 13.16 -11.62 3.96
CA VAL A 204 12.44 -11.77 5.23
C VAL A 204 11.82 -10.43 5.61
N SER A 205 10.60 -10.45 6.11
CA SER A 205 9.91 -9.23 6.55
C SER A 205 10.67 -8.58 7.71
N SER A 206 11.07 -7.34 7.56
CA SER A 206 11.91 -6.62 8.52
C SER A 206 11.31 -6.53 9.94
N TRP A 207 9.98 -6.48 10.06
CA TRP A 207 9.30 -6.44 11.35
C TRP A 207 9.24 -7.82 12.05
N ASN A 208 9.42 -8.92 11.30
CA ASN A 208 9.29 -10.29 11.81
C ASN A 208 10.64 -10.93 12.20
N ILE A 209 11.76 -10.22 12.03
CA ILE A 209 13.11 -10.77 12.28
C ILE A 209 13.36 -11.04 13.76
N SER A 210 12.82 -10.22 14.68
CA SER A 210 13.05 -10.38 16.12
C SER A 210 11.88 -9.89 16.97
N TRP A 211 11.79 -10.39 18.20
CA TRP A 211 10.81 -9.91 19.20
C TRP A 211 10.95 -8.40 19.48
N SER A 212 12.17 -7.87 19.48
CA SER A 212 12.43 -6.43 19.63
C SER A 212 11.81 -5.64 18.49
N ASN A 213 11.92 -6.11 17.25
CA ASN A 213 11.33 -5.45 16.08
C ASN A 213 9.80 -5.50 16.13
N LYS A 214 9.22 -6.63 16.52
CA LYS A 214 7.76 -6.76 16.73
C LYS A 214 7.26 -5.78 17.78
N TYR A 215 7.96 -5.69 18.94
CA TYR A 215 7.60 -4.76 20.00
C TYR A 215 7.69 -3.30 19.54
N LYS A 216 8.77 -2.92 18.84
CA LYS A 216 8.93 -1.56 18.29
C LYS A 216 7.82 -1.22 17.30
N PHE A 217 7.46 -2.16 16.43
CA PHE A 217 6.37 -2.00 15.47
C PHE A 217 5.04 -1.75 16.19
N ILE A 218 4.67 -2.64 17.12
CA ILE A 218 3.43 -2.52 17.91
C ILE A 218 3.40 -1.19 18.67
N LYS A 219 4.46 -0.86 19.40
CA LYS A 219 4.54 0.39 20.18
C LYS A 219 4.33 1.62 19.30
N ARG A 220 4.99 1.68 18.14
CA ARG A 220 4.86 2.79 17.21
C ARG A 220 3.45 2.90 16.63
N THR A 221 2.85 1.79 16.22
CA THR A 221 1.47 1.76 15.74
C THR A 221 0.51 2.28 16.80
N LEU A 222 0.59 1.78 18.04
CA LEU A 222 -0.24 2.25 19.14
C LEU A 222 -0.06 3.74 19.42
N GLN A 223 1.19 4.23 19.47
CA GLN A 223 1.47 5.65 19.67
C GLN A 223 0.84 6.52 18.60
N TYR A 224 0.95 6.10 17.33
CA TYR A 224 0.32 6.82 16.22
C TYR A 224 -1.21 6.77 16.30
N SER A 225 -1.79 5.64 16.65
CA SER A 225 -3.24 5.48 16.82
C SER A 225 -3.80 6.45 17.86
N PHE A 226 -3.12 6.58 19.00
CA PHE A 226 -3.51 7.57 20.03
C PHE A 226 -3.38 9.01 19.53
N LEU A 227 -2.29 9.33 18.81
CA LEU A 227 -2.08 10.65 18.22
C LEU A 227 -3.19 10.99 17.23
N LEU A 228 -3.47 10.07 16.31
CA LEU A 228 -4.52 10.22 15.29
C LEU A 228 -5.89 10.44 15.93
N ASN A 229 -6.26 9.61 16.91
CA ASN A 229 -7.53 9.78 17.63
C ASN A 229 -7.64 11.14 18.34
N ARG A 230 -6.54 11.61 18.96
CA ARG A 230 -6.52 12.91 19.64
C ARG A 230 -6.73 14.08 18.67
N ASN A 231 -6.12 14.03 17.50
CA ASN A 231 -6.21 15.09 16.49
C ASN A 231 -7.63 15.21 15.90
N PHE A 232 -8.42 14.14 15.92
CA PHE A 232 -9.78 14.12 15.40
C PHE A 232 -10.90 14.18 16.46
N LYS A 233 -10.55 14.26 17.75
CA LYS A 233 -11.52 14.54 18.83
C LYS A 233 -11.67 16.03 19.12
N LYS A 234 -10.84 16.87 18.52
CA LYS A 234 -10.98 18.33 18.53
C LYS A 234 -11.84 18.80 17.36
#